data_7486e0a3848773f6d38897a166e93a84
#
_entry.id   7486e0a3848773f6d38897a166e93a84
#
_cell.length_a   1.000
_cell.length_b   1.000
_cell.length_c   1.000
_cell.angle_alpha   90.00
_cell.angle_beta   90.00
_cell.angle_gamma   90.00
#
_symmetry.space_group_name_H-M   'P 1'
#
loop_
_entity.id
_entity.type
_entity.pdbx_description
1 polymer ?
#
loop_
_entity_poly.entity_id
_entity_poly.type
_entity_poly.pdbx_seq_one_letter_code
_entity_poly.pdbx_strand_id
1 'polypeptide(L)'
;MPDPTLTNAMTVDVEDYFHVSGFADQVSRADWDDMPSRVVVNTQRLLTLMEKHQTRGTFFVLGWVAEKFPQLVRDIHRAGHEVGCHSYWHQLVYDLSPGEFRADLVKARDVLQDLTGDPVTLYRAPSFSITRRSLWALDVLADEGFTCDSSIYPVYHDRYGIPEADPAPHRILTPSGALDEYPGGVAAFGKLRLAVSGGGYFRLYPRRFSEFCLRRINTRSPSPFMFYIHPWEVDPDQPRLSGSMMSRFRHYQNLRTTEHKLNWLLPRFRFDSMSASIRSVESGMSEYSLAEGLYGLCGEPLESPEQVAELQLQNS
;
A
#
# COMPACT_ATOMS: atom_id res chain seq x y z
N MET A 1 28.05 -0.17 7.07
CA MET A 1 26.97 0.50 7.84
C MET A 1 25.92 0.94 6.85
N PRO A 2 24.63 0.99 7.19
CA PRO A 2 23.64 1.59 6.28
C PRO A 2 24.08 3.01 5.94
N ASP A 3 23.82 3.42 4.72
CA ASP A 3 24.06 4.81 4.30
C ASP A 3 23.20 5.73 5.18
N PRO A 4 23.77 6.63 5.97
CA PRO A 4 23.00 7.52 6.85
C PRO A 4 22.14 8.52 6.06
N THR A 5 22.32 8.63 4.74
CA THR A 5 21.55 9.54 3.88
C THR A 5 20.26 8.91 3.37
N LEU A 6 20.13 7.56 3.34
CA LEU A 6 18.93 6.88 2.88
C LEU A 6 17.74 7.15 3.80
N THR A 7 16.69 7.70 3.22
CA THR A 7 15.41 7.95 3.88
C THR A 7 14.40 6.92 3.41
N ASN A 8 13.92 6.05 4.29
CA ASN A 8 12.91 5.05 3.99
C ASN A 8 11.50 5.66 4.08
N ALA A 9 10.53 5.10 3.37
CA ALA A 9 9.15 5.55 3.47
C ALA A 9 8.42 4.84 4.61
N MET A 10 7.81 5.60 5.53
CA MET A 10 6.84 5.09 6.48
C MET A 10 5.44 5.31 5.95
N THR A 11 4.63 4.24 5.87
CA THR A 11 3.28 4.34 5.33
C THR A 11 2.25 3.67 6.24
N VAL A 12 1.03 4.21 6.23
CA VAL A 12 -0.10 3.70 6.97
C VAL A 12 -1.28 3.56 6.02
N ASP A 13 -1.84 2.36 5.91
CA ASP A 13 -3.05 2.12 5.13
C ASP A 13 -4.24 2.27 6.07
N VAL A 14 -4.94 3.41 5.97
CA VAL A 14 -5.98 3.84 6.92
C VAL A 14 -7.30 3.17 6.59
N GLU A 15 -7.42 1.98 7.12
CA GLU A 15 -8.59 1.12 7.02
C GLU A 15 -8.96 0.52 8.37
N ASP A 16 -10.20 0.03 8.52
CA ASP A 16 -10.65 -0.68 9.71
C ASP A 16 -10.45 -2.20 9.55
N TYR A 17 -10.48 -2.95 10.65
CA TYR A 17 -10.29 -4.40 10.71
C TYR A 17 -11.28 -5.18 9.83
N PHE A 18 -12.44 -4.61 9.53
CA PHE A 18 -13.48 -5.24 8.71
C PHE A 18 -13.36 -4.92 7.21
N HIS A 19 -12.50 -4.00 6.79
CA HIS A 19 -12.22 -3.74 5.37
C HIS A 19 -11.28 -4.79 4.75
N VAL A 20 -10.59 -5.57 5.58
CA VAL A 20 -9.59 -6.54 5.14
C VAL A 20 -10.19 -7.56 4.18
N SER A 21 -9.67 -7.64 2.96
CA SER A 21 -10.17 -8.52 1.89
C SER A 21 -10.22 -10.01 2.28
N GLY A 22 -9.48 -10.42 3.31
CA GLY A 22 -9.55 -11.77 3.87
C GLY A 22 -10.87 -12.13 4.56
N PHE A 23 -11.74 -11.15 4.78
CA PHE A 23 -13.06 -11.31 5.40
C PHE A 23 -14.22 -10.81 4.51
N ALA A 24 -13.96 -10.50 3.23
CA ALA A 24 -14.96 -9.97 2.31
C ALA A 24 -16.18 -10.91 2.12
N ASP A 25 -16.00 -12.23 2.28
CA ASP A 25 -17.10 -13.21 2.24
C ASP A 25 -18.01 -13.16 3.49
N GLN A 26 -17.59 -12.54 4.58
CA GLN A 26 -18.30 -12.48 5.86
C GLN A 26 -18.81 -11.08 6.22
N VAL A 27 -18.23 -10.06 5.64
CA VAL A 27 -18.60 -8.66 5.89
C VAL A 27 -18.82 -7.99 4.55
N SER A 28 -20.08 -7.73 4.24
CA SER A 28 -20.45 -6.99 3.03
C SER A 28 -20.26 -5.48 3.24
N ARG A 29 -20.13 -4.71 2.16
CA ARG A 29 -20.09 -3.24 2.26
C ARG A 29 -21.35 -2.64 2.91
N ALA A 30 -22.48 -3.29 2.73
CA ALA A 30 -23.74 -2.84 3.34
C ALA A 30 -23.71 -2.90 4.88
N ASP A 31 -22.82 -3.73 5.44
CA ASP A 31 -22.68 -3.88 6.89
C ASP A 31 -21.70 -2.86 7.51
N TRP A 32 -20.88 -2.16 6.71
CA TRP A 32 -19.81 -1.32 7.22
C TRP A 32 -20.27 -0.19 8.14
N ASP A 33 -21.45 0.38 7.87
CA ASP A 33 -22.01 1.46 8.68
C ASP A 33 -22.44 1.00 10.07
N ASP A 34 -22.76 -0.28 10.22
CA ASP A 34 -23.21 -0.91 11.47
C ASP A 34 -22.04 -1.54 12.25
N MET A 35 -20.86 -1.66 11.63
CA MET A 35 -19.67 -2.23 12.29
C MET A 35 -19.08 -1.25 13.30
N PRO A 36 -18.69 -1.72 14.51
CA PRO A 36 -18.02 -0.87 15.50
C PRO A 36 -16.63 -0.45 15.01
N SER A 37 -16.55 0.73 14.41
CA SER A 37 -15.30 1.26 13.87
C SER A 37 -14.24 1.50 14.95
N ARG A 38 -13.01 1.18 14.62
CA ARG A 38 -11.81 1.34 15.45
C ARG A 38 -10.74 2.18 14.78
N VAL A 39 -10.96 2.58 13.50
CA VAL A 39 -9.96 3.25 12.67
C VAL A 39 -9.47 4.56 13.30
N VAL A 40 -10.37 5.37 13.86
CA VAL A 40 -10.00 6.68 14.45
C VAL A 40 -9.07 6.49 15.65
N VAL A 41 -9.46 5.69 16.63
CA VAL A 41 -8.67 5.50 17.85
C VAL A 41 -7.32 4.84 17.56
N ASN A 42 -7.27 3.92 16.61
CA ASN A 42 -6.06 3.21 16.26
C ASN A 42 -5.11 4.06 15.40
N THR A 43 -5.65 4.86 14.49
CA THR A 43 -4.83 5.84 13.74
C THR A 43 -4.24 6.88 14.69
N GLN A 44 -4.99 7.35 15.68
CA GLN A 44 -4.49 8.29 16.68
C GLN A 44 -3.34 7.70 17.50
N ARG A 45 -3.37 6.39 17.83
CA ARG A 45 -2.24 5.69 18.47
C ARG A 45 -0.99 5.72 17.58
N LEU A 46 -1.15 5.47 16.28
CA LEU A 46 -0.03 5.53 15.33
C LEU A 46 0.52 6.95 15.19
N LEU A 47 -0.34 7.97 15.10
CA LEU A 47 0.07 9.38 15.06
C LEU A 47 0.90 9.74 16.31
N THR A 48 0.42 9.40 17.50
CA THR A 48 1.14 9.64 18.78
C THR A 48 2.50 8.93 18.80
N LEU A 49 2.55 7.70 18.28
CA LEU A 49 3.79 6.94 18.23
C LEU A 49 4.79 7.55 17.24
N MET A 50 4.32 7.98 16.08
CA MET A 50 5.15 8.62 15.05
C MET A 50 5.63 10.00 15.51
N GLU A 51 4.80 10.80 16.19
CA GLU A 51 5.18 12.07 16.82
C GLU A 51 6.28 11.88 17.83
N LYS A 52 6.15 10.90 18.74
CA LYS A 52 7.18 10.55 19.73
C LYS A 52 8.56 10.30 19.11
N HIS A 53 8.60 9.74 17.92
CA HIS A 53 9.84 9.42 17.20
C HIS A 53 10.18 10.46 16.13
N GLN A 54 9.45 11.59 16.07
CA GLN A 54 9.63 12.63 15.06
C GLN A 54 9.63 12.06 13.62
N THR A 55 8.81 11.04 13.41
CA THR A 55 8.69 10.35 12.13
C THR A 55 7.50 10.91 11.36
N ARG A 56 7.74 11.39 10.14
CA ARG A 56 6.68 11.66 9.18
C ARG A 56 6.39 10.40 8.36
N GLY A 57 5.26 10.38 7.69
CA GLY A 57 4.89 9.27 6.82
C GLY A 57 3.75 9.64 5.89
N THR A 58 3.40 8.70 5.01
CA THR A 58 2.28 8.81 4.08
C THR A 58 1.13 7.93 4.57
N PHE A 59 -0.04 8.51 4.68
CA PHE A 59 -1.26 7.82 5.07
C PHE A 59 -2.15 7.63 3.84
N PHE A 60 -2.23 6.40 3.36
CA PHE A 60 -3.15 6.02 2.30
C PHE A 60 -4.52 5.80 2.89
N VAL A 61 -5.43 6.74 2.65
CA VAL A 61 -6.74 6.76 3.30
C VAL A 61 -7.80 6.22 2.36
N LEU A 62 -8.59 5.29 2.88
CA LEU A 62 -9.77 4.78 2.19
C LEU A 62 -10.82 5.89 2.07
N GLY A 63 -11.36 6.12 0.87
CA GLY A 63 -12.33 7.19 0.64
C GLY A 63 -13.57 7.09 1.52
N TRP A 64 -14.09 5.88 1.76
CA TRP A 64 -15.18 5.64 2.72
C TRP A 64 -14.82 6.09 4.15
N VAL A 65 -13.60 5.81 4.61
CA VAL A 65 -13.11 6.27 5.93
C VAL A 65 -13.03 7.79 5.96
N ALA A 66 -12.54 8.40 4.88
CA ALA A 66 -12.43 9.86 4.78
C ALA A 66 -13.79 10.54 4.85
N GLU A 67 -14.79 10.02 4.15
CA GLU A 67 -16.16 10.55 4.18
C GLU A 67 -16.83 10.34 5.55
N LYS A 68 -16.65 9.17 6.16
CA LYS A 68 -17.23 8.81 7.46
C LYS A 68 -16.57 9.57 8.62
N PHE A 69 -15.26 9.78 8.55
CA PHE A 69 -14.43 10.37 9.62
C PHE A 69 -13.56 11.54 9.11
N PRO A 70 -14.15 12.59 8.56
CA PRO A 70 -13.41 13.69 7.91
C PRO A 70 -12.41 14.38 8.82
N GLN A 71 -12.67 14.40 10.13
CA GLN A 71 -11.75 14.99 11.09
C GLN A 71 -10.46 14.21 11.21
N LEU A 72 -10.50 12.88 11.04
CA LEU A 72 -9.31 12.03 11.06
C LEU A 72 -8.32 12.42 9.96
N VAL A 73 -8.81 12.64 8.72
CA VAL A 73 -7.97 13.06 7.60
C VAL A 73 -7.33 14.42 7.86
N ARG A 74 -8.11 15.37 8.39
CA ARG A 74 -7.60 16.70 8.76
C ARG A 74 -6.54 16.63 9.87
N ASP A 75 -6.70 15.71 10.83
CA ASP A 75 -5.72 15.54 11.92
C ASP A 75 -4.42 14.92 11.39
N ILE A 76 -4.49 13.93 10.50
CA ILE A 76 -3.33 13.38 9.79
C ILE A 76 -2.57 14.47 9.04
N HIS A 77 -3.28 15.25 8.24
CA HIS A 77 -2.71 16.33 7.43
C HIS A 77 -2.09 17.43 8.31
N ARG A 78 -2.79 17.90 9.36
CA ARG A 78 -2.29 18.92 10.30
C ARG A 78 -1.07 18.46 11.09
N ALA A 79 -0.93 17.16 11.35
CA ALA A 79 0.26 16.59 11.97
C ALA A 79 1.48 16.58 11.03
N GLY A 80 1.33 17.05 9.78
CA GLY A 80 2.39 17.17 8.79
C GLY A 80 2.70 15.85 8.07
N HIS A 81 1.77 14.90 8.09
CA HIS A 81 1.86 13.69 7.30
C HIS A 81 1.29 13.92 5.89
N GLU A 82 1.81 13.15 4.94
CA GLU A 82 1.33 13.12 3.57
C GLU A 82 0.06 12.25 3.47
N VAL A 83 -0.94 12.69 2.71
CA VAL A 83 -2.17 11.94 2.47
C VAL A 83 -2.14 11.36 1.06
N GLY A 84 -2.35 10.06 0.93
CA GLY A 84 -2.50 9.33 -0.32
C GLY A 84 -3.87 8.66 -0.41
N CYS A 85 -4.23 8.22 -1.62
CA CYS A 85 -5.48 7.55 -1.92
C CYS A 85 -5.34 6.02 -1.78
N HIS A 86 -6.30 5.38 -1.08
CA HIS A 86 -6.39 3.92 -0.92
C HIS A 86 -7.66 3.34 -1.54
N SER A 87 -8.09 3.85 -2.71
CA SER A 87 -9.41 3.57 -3.27
C SER A 87 -10.56 4.11 -2.41
N TYR A 88 -11.80 4.00 -2.90
CA TYR A 88 -12.97 4.39 -2.09
C TYR A 88 -13.58 3.19 -1.35
N TRP A 89 -13.75 2.04 -2.03
CA TRP A 89 -14.46 0.87 -1.52
C TRP A 89 -13.57 -0.31 -1.13
N HIS A 90 -12.27 -0.16 -1.10
CA HIS A 90 -11.33 -1.24 -0.79
C HIS A 90 -11.50 -2.49 -1.69
N GLN A 91 -11.90 -2.29 -2.97
CA GLN A 91 -12.00 -3.38 -3.93
C GLN A 91 -10.63 -3.75 -4.49
N LEU A 92 -10.47 -5.03 -4.79
CA LEU A 92 -9.26 -5.51 -5.44
C LEU A 92 -9.25 -5.05 -6.90
N VAL A 93 -8.18 -4.41 -7.35
CA VAL A 93 -8.10 -3.78 -8.67
C VAL A 93 -8.32 -4.79 -9.81
N TYR A 94 -7.80 -6.02 -9.66
CA TYR A 94 -7.98 -7.06 -10.67
C TYR A 94 -9.42 -7.63 -10.76
N ASP A 95 -10.32 -7.24 -9.87
CA ASP A 95 -11.75 -7.60 -9.91
C ASP A 95 -12.62 -6.46 -10.47
N LEU A 96 -11.98 -5.38 -10.93
CA LEU A 96 -12.63 -4.20 -11.51
C LEU A 96 -12.34 -4.08 -13.00
N SER A 97 -13.27 -3.50 -13.74
CA SER A 97 -12.99 -2.94 -15.05
C SER A 97 -12.24 -1.60 -14.93
N PRO A 98 -11.53 -1.15 -15.98
CA PRO A 98 -10.88 0.16 -15.98
C PRO A 98 -11.83 1.33 -15.65
N GLY A 99 -13.09 1.26 -16.13
CA GLY A 99 -14.09 2.30 -15.84
C GLY A 99 -14.54 2.32 -14.38
N GLU A 100 -14.76 1.15 -13.78
CA GLU A 100 -15.12 1.04 -12.35
C GLU A 100 -13.95 1.48 -11.46
N PHE A 101 -12.72 1.09 -11.81
CA PHE A 101 -11.52 1.54 -11.10
C PHE A 101 -11.38 3.06 -11.15
N ARG A 102 -11.54 3.68 -12.33
CA ARG A 102 -11.50 5.14 -12.50
C ARG A 102 -12.56 5.83 -11.64
N ALA A 103 -13.79 5.35 -11.65
CA ALA A 103 -14.88 5.94 -10.86
C ALA A 103 -14.60 5.87 -9.35
N ASP A 104 -14.10 4.74 -8.85
CA ASP A 104 -13.72 4.54 -7.44
C ASP A 104 -12.55 5.45 -7.04
N LEU A 105 -11.52 5.52 -7.90
CA LEU A 105 -10.33 6.33 -7.72
C LEU A 105 -10.65 7.83 -7.65
N VAL A 106 -11.40 8.35 -8.62
CA VAL A 106 -11.77 9.77 -8.69
C VAL A 106 -12.62 10.16 -7.47
N LYS A 107 -13.60 9.33 -7.11
CA LYS A 107 -14.42 9.57 -5.92
C LYS A 107 -13.57 9.67 -4.65
N ALA A 108 -12.62 8.77 -4.45
CA ALA A 108 -11.75 8.78 -3.28
C ALA A 108 -10.83 10.01 -3.27
N ARG A 109 -10.18 10.31 -4.40
CA ARG A 109 -9.30 11.46 -4.56
C ARG A 109 -10.02 12.75 -4.22
N ASP A 110 -11.19 12.98 -4.80
CA ASP A 110 -11.95 14.22 -4.66
C ASP A 110 -12.33 14.47 -3.18
N VAL A 111 -12.80 13.43 -2.47
CA VAL A 111 -13.07 13.53 -1.03
C VAL A 111 -11.81 13.90 -0.24
N LEU A 112 -10.67 13.28 -0.55
CA LEU A 112 -9.41 13.54 0.17
C LEU A 112 -8.89 14.96 -0.11
N GLN A 113 -8.96 15.42 -1.36
CA GLN A 113 -8.56 16.78 -1.74
C GLN A 113 -9.44 17.84 -1.09
N ASP A 114 -10.75 17.62 -1.01
CA ASP A 114 -11.68 18.53 -0.32
C ASP A 114 -11.36 18.65 1.19
N LEU A 115 -10.86 17.60 1.81
CA LEU A 115 -10.53 17.56 3.24
C LEU A 115 -9.16 18.15 3.57
N THR A 116 -8.18 18.01 2.69
CA THR A 116 -6.80 18.46 2.88
C THR A 116 -6.56 19.86 2.32
N GLY A 117 -7.24 20.22 1.24
CA GLY A 117 -6.96 21.41 0.45
C GLY A 117 -5.75 21.28 -0.48
N ASP A 118 -5.10 20.11 -0.51
CA ASP A 118 -3.91 19.81 -1.31
C ASP A 118 -4.21 18.75 -2.37
N PRO A 119 -3.47 18.72 -3.50
CA PRO A 119 -3.56 17.64 -4.47
C PRO A 119 -3.18 16.30 -3.86
N VAL A 120 -3.98 15.26 -4.14
CA VAL A 120 -3.70 13.87 -3.74
C VAL A 120 -3.24 13.10 -4.96
N THR A 121 -1.94 12.88 -5.06
CA THR A 121 -1.27 12.31 -6.24
C THR A 121 -0.56 10.98 -5.97
N LEU A 122 -0.69 10.44 -4.76
CA LEU A 122 -0.15 9.14 -4.39
C LEU A 122 -1.27 8.13 -4.25
N TYR A 123 -1.05 6.93 -4.78
CA TYR A 123 -2.00 5.83 -4.72
C TYR A 123 -1.39 4.56 -4.14
N ARG A 124 -2.22 3.77 -3.47
CA ARG A 124 -1.95 2.38 -3.12
C ARG A 124 -3.20 1.55 -3.30
N ALA A 125 -3.08 0.47 -4.08
CA ALA A 125 -4.18 -0.47 -4.27
C ALA A 125 -4.45 -1.27 -3.00
N PRO A 126 -5.72 -1.49 -2.64
CA PRO A 126 -6.10 -2.44 -1.60
C PRO A 126 -5.40 -3.78 -1.79
N SER A 127 -4.79 -4.29 -0.71
CA SER A 127 -4.08 -5.59 -0.70
C SER A 127 -3.00 -5.75 -1.78
N PHE A 128 -2.37 -4.66 -2.25
CA PHE A 128 -1.38 -4.69 -3.34
C PHE A 128 -1.91 -5.36 -4.61
N SER A 129 -3.16 -5.08 -4.97
CA SER A 129 -3.90 -5.79 -6.02
C SER A 129 -3.62 -5.31 -7.45
N ILE A 130 -2.61 -4.47 -7.69
CA ILE A 130 -2.03 -4.31 -9.03
C ILE A 130 -1.09 -5.49 -9.28
N THR A 131 -1.52 -6.36 -10.19
CA THR A 131 -0.83 -7.59 -10.57
C THR A 131 -0.69 -7.63 -12.09
N ARG A 132 -0.14 -8.72 -12.65
CA ARG A 132 -0.05 -8.89 -14.11
C ARG A 132 -1.41 -8.75 -14.83
N ARG A 133 -2.51 -9.10 -14.15
CA ARG A 133 -3.88 -9.02 -14.70
C ARG A 133 -4.45 -7.60 -14.70
N SER A 134 -3.87 -6.69 -13.96
CA SER A 134 -4.38 -5.33 -13.74
C SER A 134 -3.33 -4.24 -13.97
N LEU A 135 -2.29 -4.50 -14.79
CA LEU A 135 -1.27 -3.50 -15.13
C LEU A 135 -1.85 -2.29 -15.85
N TRP A 136 -3.00 -2.43 -16.52
CA TRP A 136 -3.76 -1.33 -17.10
C TRP A 136 -4.11 -0.23 -16.09
N ALA A 137 -4.18 -0.57 -14.80
CA ALA A 137 -4.48 0.41 -13.74
C ALA A 137 -3.40 1.49 -13.61
N LEU A 138 -2.14 1.18 -13.93
CA LEU A 138 -1.05 2.14 -13.94
C LEU A 138 -1.27 3.27 -14.95
N ASP A 139 -1.82 2.94 -16.13
CA ASP A 139 -2.16 3.94 -17.14
C ASP A 139 -3.35 4.80 -16.70
N VAL A 140 -4.36 4.20 -16.08
CA VAL A 140 -5.49 4.95 -15.51
C VAL A 140 -5.03 5.90 -14.41
N LEU A 141 -4.10 5.48 -13.55
CA LEU A 141 -3.52 6.34 -12.51
C LEU A 141 -2.81 7.55 -13.11
N ALA A 142 -1.97 7.34 -14.12
CA ALA A 142 -1.26 8.41 -14.82
C ALA A 142 -2.23 9.38 -15.52
N ASP A 143 -3.26 8.86 -16.20
CA ASP A 143 -4.30 9.66 -16.88
C ASP A 143 -5.11 10.52 -15.89
N GLU A 144 -5.34 10.00 -14.68
CA GLU A 144 -6.03 10.74 -13.59
C GLU A 144 -5.10 11.66 -12.78
N GLY A 145 -3.84 11.83 -13.22
CA GLY A 145 -2.90 12.77 -12.62
C GLY A 145 -2.21 12.28 -11.35
N PHE A 146 -2.26 10.98 -11.06
CA PHE A 146 -1.41 10.42 -10.02
C PHE A 146 0.04 10.37 -10.49
N THR A 147 0.97 10.67 -9.60
CA THR A 147 2.40 10.74 -9.89
C THR A 147 3.20 9.62 -9.24
N CYS A 148 2.63 8.96 -8.23
CA CYS A 148 3.26 7.86 -7.53
C CYS A 148 2.25 6.75 -7.20
N ASP A 149 2.66 5.51 -7.44
CA ASP A 149 1.98 4.28 -7.02
C ASP A 149 2.83 3.49 -6.02
N SER A 150 2.19 2.74 -5.16
CA SER A 150 2.85 1.80 -4.25
C SER A 150 2.03 0.53 -4.13
N SER A 151 1.69 -0.07 -5.26
CA SER A 151 0.77 -1.20 -5.32
C SER A 151 1.44 -2.51 -5.75
N ILE A 152 2.67 -2.47 -6.27
CA ILE A 152 3.38 -3.65 -6.76
C ILE A 152 4.24 -4.24 -5.63
N TYR A 153 4.10 -5.55 -5.42
CA TYR A 153 4.92 -6.27 -4.46
C TYR A 153 5.81 -7.29 -5.20
N PRO A 154 7.16 -7.18 -5.11
CA PRO A 154 8.07 -8.02 -5.90
C PRO A 154 8.27 -9.42 -5.30
N VAL A 155 7.18 -10.15 -5.05
CA VAL A 155 7.16 -11.51 -4.48
C VAL A 155 6.16 -12.39 -5.20
N TYR A 156 6.33 -13.70 -5.04
CA TYR A 156 5.28 -14.67 -5.37
C TYR A 156 4.31 -14.79 -4.19
N HIS A 157 3.03 -14.51 -4.40
CA HIS A 157 1.98 -14.65 -3.41
C HIS A 157 0.67 -15.09 -4.07
N ASP A 158 -0.21 -15.77 -3.31
CA ASP A 158 -1.49 -16.32 -3.80
C ASP A 158 -2.53 -15.25 -4.19
N ARG A 159 -2.41 -14.00 -3.72
CA ARG A 159 -3.38 -12.92 -3.95
C ARG A 159 -2.81 -11.70 -4.63
N TYR A 160 -1.50 -11.52 -4.62
CA TYR A 160 -0.83 -10.33 -5.14
C TYR A 160 0.60 -10.66 -5.57
N GLY A 161 1.28 -9.67 -6.10
CA GLY A 161 2.69 -9.73 -6.39
C GLY A 161 3.03 -9.94 -7.86
N ILE A 162 4.16 -9.35 -8.22
CA ILE A 162 4.84 -9.49 -9.51
C ILE A 162 6.29 -9.84 -9.20
N PRO A 163 6.66 -11.14 -9.17
CA PRO A 163 8.00 -11.57 -8.74
C PRO A 163 9.15 -10.98 -9.55
N GLU A 164 8.91 -10.60 -10.80
CA GLU A 164 9.88 -10.00 -11.72
C GLU A 164 10.08 -8.50 -11.50
N ALA A 165 9.17 -7.84 -10.76
CA ALA A 165 9.25 -6.40 -10.54
C ALA A 165 10.57 -5.99 -9.88
N ASP A 166 11.05 -4.81 -10.24
CA ASP A 166 12.20 -4.20 -9.57
C ASP A 166 11.86 -3.96 -8.10
N PRO A 167 12.68 -4.42 -7.15
CA PRO A 167 12.44 -4.20 -5.72
C PRO A 167 12.81 -2.79 -5.23
N ALA A 168 13.48 -1.98 -6.06
CA ALA A 168 13.81 -0.58 -5.77
C ALA A 168 12.72 0.36 -6.30
N PRO A 169 12.60 1.58 -5.77
CA PRO A 169 11.79 2.62 -6.40
C PRO A 169 12.23 2.85 -7.85
N HIS A 170 11.29 2.95 -8.78
CA HIS A 170 11.57 3.07 -10.21
C HIS A 170 10.43 3.82 -10.92
N ARG A 171 10.71 4.26 -12.13
CA ARG A 171 9.73 4.98 -12.96
C ARG A 171 9.10 4.06 -13.98
N ILE A 172 7.80 4.19 -14.14
CA ILE A 172 7.01 3.46 -15.15
C ILE A 172 6.47 4.49 -16.16
N LEU A 173 6.81 4.29 -17.42
CA LEU A 173 6.25 5.06 -18.53
C LEU A 173 4.97 4.35 -19.00
N THR A 174 3.85 5.05 -18.92
CA THR A 174 2.56 4.61 -19.45
C THR A 174 2.17 5.43 -20.67
N PRO A 175 1.19 4.99 -21.49
CA PRO A 175 0.68 5.79 -22.59
C PRO A 175 0.20 7.19 -22.17
N SER A 176 -0.35 7.34 -20.97
CA SER A 176 -0.92 8.59 -20.47
C SER A 176 0.08 9.45 -19.68
N GLY A 177 1.24 8.93 -19.31
CA GLY A 177 2.26 9.70 -18.56
C GLY A 177 3.27 8.84 -17.82
N ALA A 178 4.06 9.47 -16.96
CA ALA A 178 5.03 8.79 -16.10
C ALA A 178 4.49 8.64 -14.68
N LEU A 179 4.74 7.49 -14.06
CA LEU A 179 4.33 7.15 -12.70
C LEU A 179 5.54 6.57 -11.95
N ASP A 180 5.85 7.10 -10.78
CA ASP A 180 6.88 6.52 -9.92
C ASP A 180 6.27 5.37 -9.09
N GLU A 181 6.81 4.16 -9.24
CA GLU A 181 6.41 3.00 -8.42
C GLU A 181 7.32 2.88 -7.21
N TYR A 182 6.71 2.77 -6.04
CA TYR A 182 7.42 2.46 -4.79
C TYR A 182 7.01 1.07 -4.29
N PRO A 183 7.75 0.02 -4.64
CA PRO A 183 7.34 -1.36 -4.39
C PRO A 183 7.35 -1.74 -2.91
N GLY A 184 6.61 -2.81 -2.59
CA GLY A 184 6.70 -3.47 -1.29
C GLY A 184 8.12 -3.95 -0.99
N GLY A 185 8.63 -3.63 0.22
CA GLY A 185 10.00 -3.93 0.58
C GLY A 185 10.30 -5.42 0.73
N VAL A 186 11.28 -5.91 -0.01
CA VAL A 186 11.72 -7.31 0.00
C VAL A 186 13.21 -7.43 0.30
N ALA A 187 13.57 -8.37 1.18
CA ALA A 187 14.96 -8.71 1.42
C ALA A 187 15.39 -9.87 0.51
N ALA A 188 16.41 -9.65 -0.31
CA ALA A 188 16.93 -10.65 -1.24
C ALA A 188 18.03 -11.52 -0.60
N PHE A 189 17.91 -12.84 -0.74
CA PHE A 189 18.88 -13.87 -0.35
C PHE A 189 19.15 -14.78 -1.55
N GLY A 190 20.08 -14.38 -2.41
CA GLY A 190 20.24 -14.97 -3.72
C GLY A 190 18.99 -14.77 -4.58
N LYS A 191 18.38 -15.87 -5.03
CA LYS A 191 17.12 -15.85 -5.80
C LYS A 191 15.87 -15.75 -4.93
N LEU A 192 15.97 -15.93 -3.61
CA LEU A 192 14.85 -15.86 -2.69
C LEU A 192 14.57 -14.39 -2.33
N ARG A 193 13.34 -13.94 -2.50
CA ARG A 193 12.82 -12.65 -2.05
C ARG A 193 11.86 -12.88 -0.89
N LEU A 194 12.15 -12.29 0.27
CA LEU A 194 11.30 -12.34 1.45
C LEU A 194 10.60 -11.00 1.65
N ALA A 195 9.28 -11.03 1.73
CA ALA A 195 8.49 -9.87 2.16
C ALA A 195 8.79 -9.59 3.64
N VAL A 196 9.19 -8.34 3.98
CA VAL A 196 9.66 -8.01 5.33
C VAL A 196 9.21 -6.65 5.83
N SER A 197 8.66 -5.81 4.97
CA SER A 197 8.50 -4.39 5.23
C SER A 197 7.12 -3.99 5.77
N GLY A 198 6.48 -4.82 6.53
CA GLY A 198 5.22 -4.42 7.19
C GLY A 198 4.18 -5.51 7.28
N GLY A 199 2.97 -5.10 7.70
CA GLY A 199 1.79 -5.94 7.78
C GLY A 199 2.00 -7.25 8.53
N GLY A 200 1.40 -8.33 8.03
CA GLY A 200 1.47 -9.66 8.61
C GLY A 200 2.89 -10.20 8.76
N TYR A 201 3.81 -9.87 7.86
CA TYR A 201 5.21 -10.29 7.92
C TYR A 201 5.94 -9.65 9.10
N PHE A 202 5.75 -8.34 9.30
CA PHE A 202 6.33 -7.66 10.46
C PHE A 202 5.81 -8.23 11.78
N ARG A 203 4.54 -8.60 11.86
CA ARG A 203 3.96 -9.24 13.03
C ARG A 203 4.51 -10.65 13.26
N LEU A 204 4.70 -11.41 12.18
CA LEU A 204 5.17 -12.80 12.22
C LEU A 204 6.63 -12.93 12.65
N TYR A 205 7.51 -12.11 12.07
CA TYR A 205 8.95 -12.27 12.28
C TYR A 205 9.41 -11.70 13.63
N PRO A 206 10.43 -12.31 14.27
CA PRO A 206 11.10 -11.69 15.40
C PRO A 206 11.68 -10.31 15.03
N ARG A 207 11.57 -9.33 15.94
CA ARG A 207 11.98 -7.95 15.69
C ARG A 207 13.42 -7.79 15.15
N ARG A 208 14.38 -8.58 15.70
CA ARG A 208 15.78 -8.55 15.24
C ARG A 208 15.96 -9.11 13.85
N PHE A 209 15.14 -10.11 13.46
CA PHE A 209 15.15 -10.64 12.11
C PHE A 209 14.57 -9.62 11.11
N SER A 210 13.48 -8.95 11.47
CA SER A 210 12.93 -7.84 10.66
C SER A 210 13.97 -6.74 10.47
N GLU A 211 14.63 -6.29 11.55
CA GLU A 211 15.70 -5.28 11.46
C GLU A 211 16.86 -5.74 10.56
N PHE A 212 17.33 -6.97 10.73
CA PHE A 212 18.39 -7.53 9.88
C PHE A 212 18.01 -7.51 8.39
N CYS A 213 16.79 -7.92 8.05
CA CYS A 213 16.30 -7.92 6.68
C CYS A 213 16.15 -6.50 6.11
N LEU A 214 15.60 -5.56 6.89
CA LEU A 214 15.45 -4.16 6.46
C LEU A 214 16.82 -3.47 6.27
N ARG A 215 17.76 -3.70 7.19
CA ARG A 215 19.15 -3.21 7.02
C ARG A 215 19.81 -3.81 5.78
N ARG A 216 19.49 -5.07 5.45
CA ARG A 216 20.01 -5.72 4.25
C ARG A 216 19.54 -5.04 2.98
N ILE A 217 18.28 -4.56 2.92
CA ILE A 217 17.79 -3.76 1.78
C ILE A 217 18.63 -2.50 1.64
N ASN A 218 18.78 -1.71 2.71
CA ASN A 218 19.55 -0.46 2.67
C ASN A 218 21.06 -0.65 2.40
N THR A 219 21.65 -1.85 2.55
CA THR A 219 23.09 -2.06 2.44
C THR A 219 23.53 -2.83 1.19
N ARG A 220 22.70 -3.73 0.67
CA ARG A 220 23.05 -4.62 -0.45
C ARG A 220 22.64 -4.05 -1.80
N SER A 221 21.51 -3.41 -1.84
CA SER A 221 21.05 -2.62 -2.98
C SER A 221 20.77 -1.23 -2.43
N PRO A 222 21.74 -0.33 -2.28
CA PRO A 222 21.55 0.91 -1.50
C PRO A 222 20.31 1.66 -2.00
N SER A 223 19.18 1.20 -1.53
CA SER A 223 17.84 1.60 -1.91
C SER A 223 17.00 1.78 -0.65
N PRO A 224 16.17 2.80 -0.58
CA PRO A 224 15.18 2.92 0.48
C PRO A 224 14.12 1.83 0.33
N PHE A 225 13.51 1.46 1.44
CA PHE A 225 12.35 0.57 1.46
C PHE A 225 11.10 1.32 1.93
N MET A 226 9.93 0.89 1.47
CA MET A 226 8.64 1.27 2.02
C MET A 226 8.30 0.32 3.17
N PHE A 227 7.89 0.87 4.31
CA PHE A 227 7.33 0.13 5.44
C PHE A 227 5.86 0.49 5.60
N TYR A 228 4.99 -0.51 5.70
CA TYR A 228 3.55 -0.27 5.86
C TYR A 228 2.98 -0.93 7.12
N ILE A 229 1.94 -0.31 7.66
CA ILE A 229 1.15 -0.81 8.78
C ILE A 229 -0.30 -0.32 8.65
N HIS A 230 -1.22 -1.11 9.20
CA HIS A 230 -2.63 -0.71 9.27
C HIS A 230 -3.00 -0.31 10.71
N PRO A 231 -3.93 0.61 10.94
CA PRO A 231 -4.38 1.01 12.28
C PRO A 231 -4.86 -0.17 13.12
N TRP A 232 -5.57 -1.13 12.53
CA TRP A 232 -6.06 -2.31 13.24
C TRP A 232 -4.95 -3.25 13.74
N GLU A 233 -3.74 -3.16 13.21
CA GLU A 233 -2.62 -4.02 13.64
C GLU A 233 -2.09 -3.67 15.04
N VAL A 234 -2.38 -2.49 15.55
CA VAL A 234 -2.03 -2.07 16.92
C VAL A 234 -3.18 -2.24 17.92
N ASP A 235 -4.26 -2.92 17.52
CA ASP A 235 -5.46 -3.15 18.33
C ASP A 235 -5.67 -4.64 18.64
N PRO A 236 -5.13 -5.16 19.73
CA PRO A 236 -5.35 -6.55 20.12
C PRO A 236 -6.80 -6.83 20.57
N ASP A 237 -7.55 -5.78 20.93
CA ASP A 237 -8.91 -5.88 21.47
C ASP A 237 -10.01 -5.60 20.43
N GLN A 238 -9.63 -5.54 19.15
CA GLN A 238 -10.59 -5.39 18.06
C GLN A 238 -11.61 -6.54 18.02
N PRO A 239 -12.83 -6.32 17.53
CA PRO A 239 -13.84 -7.37 17.36
C PRO A 239 -13.31 -8.54 16.52
N ARG A 240 -13.73 -9.76 16.89
CA ARG A 240 -13.30 -10.97 16.19
C ARG A 240 -14.29 -11.33 15.10
N LEU A 241 -13.83 -11.33 13.84
CA LEU A 241 -14.61 -11.76 12.70
C LEU A 241 -14.54 -13.28 12.53
N SER A 242 -15.62 -13.87 12.05
CA SER A 242 -15.61 -15.23 11.54
C SER A 242 -14.84 -15.28 10.21
N GLY A 243 -14.38 -16.46 9.81
CA GLY A 243 -13.61 -16.62 8.59
C GLY A 243 -12.74 -17.87 8.61
N SER A 244 -12.05 -18.13 7.51
CA SER A 244 -11.14 -19.29 7.41
C SER A 244 -10.05 -19.23 8.49
N MET A 245 -9.54 -20.41 8.90
CA MET A 245 -8.44 -20.46 9.87
C MET A 245 -7.21 -19.67 9.40
N MET A 246 -6.93 -19.69 8.09
CA MET A 246 -5.82 -18.96 7.50
C MET A 246 -6.02 -17.45 7.54
N SER A 247 -7.21 -16.95 7.19
CA SER A 247 -7.56 -15.53 7.28
C SER A 247 -7.45 -15.03 8.72
N ARG A 248 -8.01 -15.80 9.67
CA ARG A 248 -7.93 -15.49 11.11
C ARG A 248 -6.50 -15.48 11.63
N PHE A 249 -5.67 -16.47 11.26
CA PHE A 249 -4.26 -16.51 11.63
C PHE A 249 -3.51 -15.30 11.06
N ARG A 250 -3.61 -15.03 9.76
CA ARG A 250 -2.95 -13.90 9.10
C ARG A 250 -3.34 -12.57 9.73
N HIS A 251 -4.59 -12.41 10.17
CA HIS A 251 -5.11 -11.17 10.73
C HIS A 251 -4.76 -10.97 12.21
N TYR A 252 -4.96 -11.99 13.05
CA TYR A 252 -4.91 -11.83 14.51
C TYR A 252 -3.57 -12.19 15.16
N GLN A 253 -2.62 -12.75 14.40
CA GLN A 253 -1.32 -13.12 14.97
C GLN A 253 -0.56 -11.92 15.52
N ASN A 254 -0.04 -12.05 16.74
CA ASN A 254 0.89 -11.13 17.39
C ASN A 254 0.44 -9.64 17.49
N LEU A 255 -0.85 -9.32 17.40
CA LEU A 255 -1.37 -7.95 17.53
C LEU A 255 -0.86 -7.26 18.81
N ARG A 256 -0.86 -7.97 19.95
CA ARG A 256 -0.42 -7.43 21.25
C ARG A 256 1.02 -6.92 21.27
N THR A 257 1.85 -7.36 20.37
CA THR A 257 3.27 -6.99 20.33
C THR A 257 3.59 -5.98 19.22
N THR A 258 2.65 -5.68 18.34
CA THR A 258 2.89 -4.87 17.13
C THR A 258 3.30 -3.45 17.47
N GLU A 259 2.55 -2.76 18.32
CA GLU A 259 2.87 -1.39 18.74
C GLU A 259 4.26 -1.32 19.40
N HIS A 260 4.57 -2.28 20.29
CA HIS A 260 5.88 -2.35 20.90
C HIS A 260 7.01 -2.61 19.88
N LYS A 261 6.78 -3.47 18.91
CA LYS A 261 7.75 -3.70 17.82
C LYS A 261 7.95 -2.45 16.97
N LEU A 262 6.87 -1.73 16.64
CA LEU A 262 6.94 -0.49 15.88
C LEU A 262 7.69 0.60 16.66
N ASN A 263 7.35 0.79 17.93
CA ASN A 263 8.06 1.72 18.84
C ASN A 263 9.57 1.41 18.93
N TRP A 264 9.94 0.13 18.83
CA TRP A 264 11.33 -0.29 18.79
C TRP A 264 11.99 -0.06 17.42
N LEU A 265 11.24 -0.20 16.32
CA LEU A 265 11.75 -0.09 14.94
C LEU A 265 12.02 1.37 14.52
N LEU A 266 11.10 2.27 14.82
CA LEU A 266 11.12 3.67 14.34
C LEU A 266 12.46 4.38 14.58
N PRO A 267 13.08 4.32 15.76
CA PRO A 267 14.35 5.02 16.00
C PRO A 267 15.58 4.35 15.35
N ARG A 268 15.42 3.22 14.66
CA ARG A 268 16.52 2.44 14.08
C ARG A 268 16.77 2.69 12.60
N PHE A 269 15.83 3.36 11.95
CA PHE A 269 15.92 3.76 10.57
C PHE A 269 15.47 5.23 10.44
N ARG A 270 16.00 5.91 9.44
CA ARG A 270 15.47 7.20 9.06
C ARG A 270 14.24 6.97 8.20
N PHE A 271 13.10 7.45 8.68
CA PHE A 271 11.83 7.39 7.99
C PHE A 271 11.32 8.80 7.67
N ASP A 272 10.61 8.93 6.56
CA ASP A 272 9.86 10.12 6.18
C ASP A 272 8.65 9.70 5.30
N SER A 273 7.96 10.68 4.71
CA SER A 273 6.90 10.43 3.73
C SER A 273 7.47 9.76 2.46
N MET A 274 6.59 9.14 1.70
CA MET A 274 6.95 8.46 0.46
C MET A 274 7.55 9.45 -0.56
N SER A 275 6.95 10.61 -0.74
CA SER A 275 7.48 11.64 -1.64
C SER A 275 8.88 12.12 -1.21
N ALA A 276 9.13 12.27 0.09
CA ALA A 276 10.46 12.62 0.59
C ALA A 276 11.49 11.52 0.33
N SER A 277 11.08 10.26 0.49
CA SER A 277 11.93 9.09 0.22
C SER A 277 12.27 8.97 -1.27
N ILE A 278 11.27 9.10 -2.18
CA ILE A 278 11.49 9.05 -3.64
C ILE A 278 12.46 10.14 -4.07
N ARG A 279 12.24 11.39 -3.65
CA ARG A 279 13.15 12.50 -4.00
C ARG A 279 14.61 12.24 -3.63
N SER A 280 14.88 11.43 -2.60
CA SER A 280 16.25 11.10 -2.20
C SER A 280 16.98 10.17 -3.16
N VAL A 281 16.26 9.50 -4.07
CA VAL A 281 16.80 8.51 -5.02
C VAL A 281 16.41 8.76 -6.47
N GLU A 282 15.62 9.77 -6.75
CA GLU A 282 15.01 10.05 -8.05
C GLU A 282 16.03 10.07 -9.21
N SER A 283 17.20 10.64 -8.99
CA SER A 283 18.24 10.74 -10.03
C SER A 283 18.86 9.39 -10.44
N GLY A 284 18.63 8.34 -9.68
CA GLY A 284 19.17 6.99 -9.91
C GLY A 284 18.09 5.93 -10.17
N MET A 285 16.83 6.30 -10.31
CA MET A 285 15.75 5.36 -10.55
C MET A 285 15.86 4.73 -11.94
N SER A 286 15.62 3.41 -12.00
CA SER A 286 15.44 2.69 -13.26
C SER A 286 14.13 3.12 -13.93
N GLU A 287 14.05 2.99 -15.26
CA GLU A 287 12.86 3.32 -16.02
C GLU A 287 12.37 2.10 -16.79
N TYR A 288 11.07 1.85 -16.78
CA TYR A 288 10.40 0.74 -17.45
C TYR A 288 9.21 1.26 -18.26
N SER A 289 8.95 0.63 -19.42
CA SER A 289 7.83 0.97 -20.29
C SER A 289 6.70 -0.05 -20.15
N LEU A 290 5.50 0.42 -19.86
CA LEU A 290 4.31 -0.42 -19.83
C LEU A 290 3.98 -0.95 -21.24
N ALA A 291 4.15 -0.13 -22.29
CA ALA A 291 3.88 -0.50 -23.68
C ALA A 291 4.87 -1.53 -24.24
N GLU A 292 6.11 -1.54 -23.76
CA GLU A 292 7.16 -2.47 -24.22
C GLU A 292 7.21 -3.77 -23.40
N GLY A 293 6.30 -3.93 -22.46
CA GLY A 293 6.26 -5.05 -21.53
C GLY A 293 6.98 -4.73 -20.22
N LEU A 294 6.20 -4.46 -19.18
CA LEU A 294 6.70 -4.12 -17.87
C LEU A 294 7.53 -5.27 -17.28
N TYR A 295 8.75 -4.98 -16.83
CA TYR A 295 9.71 -5.94 -16.23
C TYR A 295 10.14 -7.09 -17.17
N GLY A 296 10.11 -6.88 -18.51
CA GLY A 296 10.43 -7.93 -19.48
C GLY A 296 9.35 -9.00 -19.59
N LEU A 297 8.19 -8.76 -18.97
CA LEU A 297 6.98 -9.52 -19.24
C LEU A 297 6.51 -9.11 -20.65
N CYS A 298 6.63 -10.00 -21.63
CA CYS A 298 5.98 -9.78 -22.93
C CYS A 298 4.52 -9.52 -22.64
N GLY A 299 4.07 -8.28 -22.86
CA GLY A 299 2.70 -7.92 -22.67
C GLY A 299 1.84 -8.80 -23.57
N GLU A 300 0.89 -9.53 -23.01
CA GLU A 300 -0.33 -9.74 -23.75
C GLU A 300 -0.82 -8.34 -24.10
N PRO A 301 -1.13 -8.05 -25.37
CA PRO A 301 -1.64 -6.73 -25.75
C PRO A 301 -2.78 -6.42 -24.80
N LEU A 302 -2.82 -5.18 -24.26
CA LEU A 302 -3.93 -4.69 -23.50
C LEU A 302 -5.19 -5.07 -24.28
N GLU A 303 -5.94 -6.07 -23.79
CA GLU A 303 -7.15 -6.50 -24.46
C GLU A 303 -8.02 -5.27 -24.60
N SER A 304 -8.45 -4.97 -25.82
CA SER A 304 -9.33 -3.84 -26.04
C SER A 304 -10.59 -4.03 -25.18
N PRO A 305 -11.26 -2.95 -24.73
CA PRO A 305 -12.49 -3.07 -23.94
C PRO A 305 -13.53 -3.99 -24.57
N GLU A 306 -13.49 -4.19 -25.89
CA GLU A 306 -14.33 -5.11 -26.66
C GLU A 306 -13.97 -6.58 -26.42
N GLN A 307 -12.70 -6.92 -26.28
CA GLN A 307 -12.23 -8.29 -26.03
C GLN A 307 -12.52 -8.74 -24.59
N VAL A 308 -12.47 -7.83 -23.62
CA VAL A 308 -12.87 -8.11 -22.23
C VAL A 308 -14.37 -8.41 -22.14
N ALA A 309 -15.20 -7.71 -22.91
CA ALA A 309 -16.64 -7.93 -22.97
C ALA A 309 -16.99 -9.29 -23.60
N GLU A 310 -16.26 -9.75 -24.62
CA GLU A 310 -16.48 -11.07 -25.24
C GLU A 310 -16.09 -12.24 -24.33
N LEU A 311 -15.01 -12.12 -23.56
CA LEU A 311 -14.60 -13.15 -22.58
C LEU A 311 -15.59 -13.29 -21.40
N GLN A 312 -16.26 -12.22 -21.02
CA GLN A 312 -17.30 -12.25 -20.00
C GLN A 312 -18.60 -12.92 -20.50
N LEU A 313 -18.90 -12.81 -21.80
CA LEU A 313 -20.05 -13.46 -22.41
C LEU A 313 -19.85 -14.97 -22.67
N GLN A 314 -18.61 -15.43 -22.76
CA GLN A 314 -18.28 -16.86 -22.94
C GLN A 314 -18.24 -17.66 -21.63
N ASN A 315 -18.20 -16.99 -20.49
CA ASN A 315 -18.14 -17.60 -19.15
C ASN A 315 -19.45 -17.44 -18.33
N SER A 316 -20.51 -16.94 -18.95
CA SER A 316 -21.88 -16.87 -18.43
C SER A 316 -22.76 -17.93 -19.12
#